data_9c4ed3c2a09ea4d728dc6343fdccbc26
#
_entry.id   9c4ed3c2a09ea4d728dc6343fdccbc26
#
_cell.length_a   1.000
_cell.length_b   1.000
_cell.length_c   1.000
_cell.angle_alpha   90.00
_cell.angle_beta   90.00
_cell.angle_gamma   90.00
#
_symmetry.space_group_name_H-M   'P 1'
#
loop_
_entity.id
_entity.type
_entity.pdbx_description
1 polymer ?
#
loop_
_entity_poly.entity_id
_entity_poly.type
_entity_poly.pdbx_seq_one_letter_code
_entity_poly.pdbx_strand_id
1 'polypeptide(L)'
;LYGIAPANYQLPILNYIVSQKTIDLQPYFMFFVLSAVEHAGQFNTLGLQLLKKWENGINTETYTLKENWQDQTETGYGGDYSHAWGGSPLYFMSGNILGVKPGIAGYKEIEILPFVNENIQWAKGRVPLKPGHSVGINWEKQNKLKYIYTLEIPDNYKAVMVIPNDMINKGFKINTKSYPKGTKRVQVNSGIYELEFNDL
;
A
#
# COMPACT_ATOMS: atom_id res chain seq x y z
N LEU A 1 10.96 13.18 -4.63
CA LEU A 1 10.07 12.74 -5.70
C LEU A 1 10.64 13.07 -7.09
N TYR A 2 10.99 14.32 -7.35
CA TYR A 2 11.46 14.77 -8.67
C TYR A 2 13.00 14.86 -8.78
N GLY A 3 13.75 14.24 -7.88
CA GLY A 3 15.21 14.26 -7.88
C GLY A 3 15.86 15.61 -7.56
N ILE A 4 15.08 16.57 -7.04
CA ILE A 4 15.56 17.92 -6.72
C ILE A 4 16.47 17.91 -5.48
N ALA A 5 16.07 17.17 -4.45
CA ALA A 5 16.87 17.06 -3.23
C ALA A 5 17.95 15.99 -3.39
N PRO A 6 19.24 16.30 -3.05
CA PRO A 6 20.28 15.29 -2.96
C PRO A 6 19.91 14.15 -2.02
N ALA A 7 20.40 12.93 -2.28
CA ALA A 7 19.98 11.72 -1.56
C ALA A 7 20.14 11.83 -0.03
N ASN A 8 21.19 12.46 0.45
CA ASN A 8 21.47 12.66 1.88
C ASN A 8 20.49 13.60 2.59
N TYR A 9 19.72 14.41 1.85
CA TYR A 9 18.70 15.30 2.40
C TYR A 9 17.28 14.73 2.33
N GLN A 10 17.03 13.69 1.53
CA GLN A 10 15.69 13.18 1.29
C GLN A 10 15.00 12.71 2.57
N LEU A 11 15.64 11.84 3.35
CA LEU A 11 15.07 11.34 4.60
C LEU A 11 14.94 12.43 5.67
N PRO A 12 15.93 13.31 5.93
CA PRO A 12 15.74 14.47 6.81
C PRO A 12 14.56 15.36 6.43
N ILE A 13 14.35 15.65 5.13
CA ILE A 13 13.21 16.44 4.65
C ILE A 13 11.89 15.71 4.94
N LEU A 14 11.78 14.42 4.64
CA LEU A 14 10.58 13.64 4.91
C LEU A 14 10.26 13.57 6.40
N ASN A 15 11.26 13.33 7.25
CA ASN A 15 11.08 13.32 8.69
C ASN A 15 10.61 14.70 9.20
N TYR A 16 11.17 15.77 8.69
CA TYR A 16 10.72 17.13 9.01
C TYR A 16 9.25 17.32 8.63
N ILE A 17 8.87 17.01 7.38
CA ILE A 17 7.49 17.13 6.91
C ILE A 17 6.53 16.33 7.80
N VAL A 18 6.86 15.07 8.11
CA VAL A 18 5.97 14.20 8.89
C VAL A 18 5.89 14.62 10.36
N SER A 19 6.96 15.19 10.92
CA SER A 19 7.00 15.65 12.31
C SER A 19 6.19 16.95 12.56
N GLN A 20 5.85 17.68 11.49
CA GLN A 20 5.08 18.91 11.66
C GLN A 20 3.65 18.59 12.11
N LYS A 21 3.26 19.06 13.30
CA LYS A 21 1.90 18.91 13.84
C LYS A 21 0.85 19.60 12.98
N THR A 22 1.25 20.63 12.28
CA THR A 22 0.45 21.48 11.40
C THR A 22 0.88 21.34 9.94
N ILE A 23 1.00 20.11 9.43
CA ILE A 23 1.00 19.98 7.98
C ILE A 23 -0.41 20.30 7.54
N ASP A 24 -0.62 21.53 7.17
CA ASP A 24 -1.87 22.06 6.61
C ASP A 24 -1.97 21.72 5.11
N LEU A 25 -1.47 20.54 4.76
CA LEU A 25 -1.59 20.01 3.43
C LEU A 25 -2.89 19.23 3.34
N GLN A 26 -3.80 19.71 2.52
CA GLN A 26 -5.07 19.06 2.25
C GLN A 26 -4.91 17.71 1.54
N PRO A 27 -5.91 16.84 1.49
CA PRO A 27 -5.83 15.49 0.90
C PRO A 27 -5.19 15.45 -0.49
N TYR A 28 -5.44 16.45 -1.33
CA TYR A 28 -4.84 16.56 -2.65
C TYR A 28 -3.31 16.56 -2.62
N PHE A 29 -2.71 17.43 -1.80
CA PHE A 29 -1.25 17.55 -1.73
C PHE A 29 -0.59 16.38 -0.99
N MET A 30 -1.33 15.74 -0.10
CA MET A 30 -0.86 14.54 0.60
C MET A 30 -0.54 13.38 -0.35
N PHE A 31 -1.16 13.32 -1.54
CA PHE A 31 -0.77 12.36 -2.57
C PHE A 31 0.71 12.49 -2.95
N PHE A 32 1.21 13.70 -3.14
CA PHE A 32 2.62 13.93 -3.50
C PHE A 32 3.57 13.62 -2.34
N VAL A 33 3.15 13.90 -1.11
CA VAL A 33 3.94 13.56 0.09
C VAL A 33 4.02 12.03 0.25
N LEU A 34 2.90 11.32 0.15
CA LEU A 34 2.87 9.85 0.20
C LEU A 34 3.69 9.24 -0.93
N SER A 35 3.63 9.81 -2.14
CA SER A 35 4.45 9.36 -3.27
C SER A 35 5.95 9.55 -3.01
N ALA A 36 6.34 10.66 -2.37
CA ALA A 36 7.73 10.89 -1.98
C ALA A 36 8.20 9.91 -0.90
N VAL A 37 7.35 9.64 0.09
CA VAL A 37 7.61 8.66 1.16
C VAL A 37 7.75 7.24 0.59
N GLU A 38 6.87 6.87 -0.34
CA GLU A 38 6.94 5.57 -1.04
C GLU A 38 8.24 5.45 -1.85
N HIS A 39 8.57 6.49 -2.64
CA HIS A 39 9.79 6.52 -3.44
C HIS A 39 11.07 6.40 -2.58
N ALA A 40 11.04 6.95 -1.37
CA ALA A 40 12.14 6.84 -0.41
C ALA A 40 12.16 5.49 0.35
N GLY A 41 11.25 4.56 0.07
CA GLY A 41 11.15 3.28 0.77
C GLY A 41 10.67 3.38 2.22
N GLN A 42 10.01 4.49 2.58
CA GLN A 42 9.58 4.79 3.96
C GLN A 42 8.08 4.58 4.19
N PHE A 43 7.40 3.85 3.30
CA PHE A 43 5.95 3.69 3.41
C PHE A 43 5.54 2.93 4.68
N ASN A 44 6.27 1.90 5.08
CA ASN A 44 5.98 1.08 6.28
C ASN A 44 6.09 1.85 7.60
N THR A 45 6.72 3.00 7.59
CA THR A 45 6.90 3.88 8.76
C THR A 45 6.14 5.18 8.56
N LEU A 46 6.70 6.10 7.81
CA LEU A 46 6.14 7.44 7.61
C LEU A 46 4.83 7.42 6.82
N GLY A 47 4.69 6.56 5.81
CA GLY A 47 3.48 6.45 5.00
C GLY A 47 2.28 6.04 5.83
N LEU A 48 2.42 5.05 6.72
CA LEU A 48 1.34 4.61 7.61
C LEU A 48 0.93 5.69 8.62
N GLN A 49 1.88 6.50 9.11
CA GLN A 49 1.57 7.64 9.97
C GLN A 49 0.75 8.69 9.23
N LEU A 50 1.10 8.97 7.98
CA LEU A 50 0.37 9.94 7.16
C LEU A 50 -1.04 9.44 6.81
N LEU A 51 -1.22 8.15 6.52
CA LEU A 51 -2.53 7.57 6.23
C LEU A 51 -3.53 7.75 7.38
N LYS A 52 -3.08 7.78 8.63
CA LYS A 52 -3.96 8.04 9.79
C LYS A 52 -4.68 9.39 9.73
N LYS A 53 -4.15 10.37 8.99
CA LYS A 53 -4.83 11.67 8.82
C LYS A 53 -6.18 11.54 8.14
N TRP A 54 -6.38 10.50 7.31
CA TRP A 54 -7.67 10.26 6.66
C TRP A 54 -8.79 9.85 7.61
N GLU A 55 -8.50 9.53 8.88
CA GLU A 55 -9.53 9.39 9.91
C GLU A 55 -10.42 10.65 10.00
N ASN A 56 -9.80 11.85 9.82
CA ASN A 56 -10.51 13.14 9.76
C ASN A 56 -11.07 13.45 8.37
N GLY A 57 -10.57 12.79 7.33
CA GLY A 57 -11.00 12.97 5.94
C GLY A 57 -12.22 12.14 5.54
N ILE A 58 -12.78 11.33 6.44
CA ILE A 58 -13.97 10.54 6.20
C ILE A 58 -15.19 11.31 6.69
N ASN A 59 -16.18 11.49 5.80
CA ASN A 59 -17.51 11.91 6.22
C ASN A 59 -18.27 10.71 6.78
N THR A 60 -18.58 10.72 8.06
CA THR A 60 -19.21 9.60 8.77
C THR A 60 -20.71 9.45 8.49
N GLU A 61 -21.37 10.46 7.94
CA GLU A 61 -22.77 10.42 7.57
C GLU A 61 -22.96 9.77 6.19
N THR A 62 -22.10 10.13 5.24
CA THR A 62 -22.19 9.66 3.84
C THR A 62 -21.20 8.55 3.51
N TYR A 63 -20.26 8.25 4.40
CA TYR A 63 -19.15 7.31 4.19
C TYR A 63 -18.31 7.63 2.95
N THR A 64 -18.15 8.93 2.67
CA THR A 64 -17.38 9.44 1.54
C THR A 64 -16.08 10.09 2.04
N LEU A 65 -15.16 10.38 1.13
CA LEU A 65 -13.90 11.03 1.42
C LEU A 65 -14.01 12.52 1.10
N LYS A 66 -13.69 13.35 2.10
CA LYS A 66 -13.77 14.80 2.01
C LYS A 66 -12.65 15.38 1.14
N GLU A 67 -12.89 16.58 0.61
CA GLU A 67 -11.87 17.41 -0.05
C GLU A 67 -10.83 17.93 0.93
N ASN A 68 -11.29 18.41 2.10
CA ASN A 68 -10.49 19.00 3.15
C ASN A 68 -10.62 18.24 4.48
N TRP A 69 -9.67 18.45 5.40
CA TRP A 69 -9.71 17.83 6.73
C TRP A 69 -10.78 18.44 7.65
N GLN A 70 -11.12 19.71 7.42
CA GLN A 70 -12.07 20.46 8.23
C GLN A 70 -13.51 20.29 7.74
N ASP A 71 -14.46 20.42 8.64
CA ASP A 71 -15.87 20.47 8.31
C ASP A 71 -16.29 21.88 7.87
N GLN A 72 -17.35 21.97 7.06
CA GLN A 72 -17.83 23.24 6.47
C GLN A 72 -18.28 24.28 7.50
N THR A 73 -18.54 23.89 8.74
CA THR A 73 -19.23 24.70 9.74
C THR A 73 -18.43 25.84 10.36
N GLU A 74 -17.09 25.76 10.32
CA GLU A 74 -16.26 26.72 11.05
C GLU A 74 -15.76 27.92 10.22
N THR A 75 -15.69 27.79 8.90
CA THR A 75 -15.11 28.82 8.02
C THR A 75 -16.00 29.23 6.83
N GLY A 76 -17.19 28.67 6.74
CA GLY A 76 -18.15 28.95 5.65
C GLY A 76 -17.90 28.18 4.36
N TYR A 77 -16.72 27.60 4.13
CA TYR A 77 -16.42 26.69 3.01
C TYR A 77 -15.42 25.63 3.44
N GLY A 78 -15.92 24.48 3.77
CA GLY A 78 -15.10 23.31 4.18
C GLY A 78 -14.75 22.34 3.03
N GLY A 79 -15.05 22.69 1.78
CA GLY A 79 -14.90 21.80 0.64
C GLY A 79 -16.05 20.78 0.49
N ASP A 80 -15.93 19.91 -0.49
CA ASP A 80 -16.93 18.89 -0.80
C ASP A 80 -16.82 17.70 0.17
N TYR A 81 -17.95 17.15 0.58
CA TYR A 81 -18.01 15.94 1.42
C TYR A 81 -17.72 14.65 0.64
N SER A 82 -17.75 14.69 -0.67
CA SER A 82 -17.40 13.58 -1.56
C SER A 82 -16.53 14.11 -2.69
N HIS A 83 -15.21 13.96 -2.53
CA HIS A 83 -14.25 14.53 -3.46
C HIS A 83 -13.22 13.48 -3.90
N ALA A 84 -12.97 13.38 -5.20
CA ALA A 84 -12.09 12.37 -5.77
C ALA A 84 -10.65 12.45 -5.20
N TRP A 85 -10.15 13.63 -4.87
CA TRP A 85 -8.81 13.80 -4.27
C TRP A 85 -8.70 13.18 -2.88
N GLY A 86 -9.80 13.17 -2.12
CA GLY A 86 -9.89 12.46 -0.86
C GLY A 86 -9.62 10.97 -0.99
N GLY A 87 -9.89 10.39 -2.17
CA GLY A 87 -9.66 8.98 -2.49
C GLY A 87 -8.20 8.57 -2.71
N SER A 88 -7.27 9.50 -2.71
CA SER A 88 -5.84 9.22 -2.96
C SER A 88 -5.22 8.12 -2.08
N PRO A 89 -5.61 7.89 -0.80
CA PRO A 89 -5.04 6.80 0.00
C PRO A 89 -5.32 5.42 -0.58
N LEU A 90 -6.41 5.23 -1.34
CA LEU A 90 -6.74 3.94 -1.94
C LEU A 90 -5.67 3.46 -2.93
N TYR A 91 -5.02 4.40 -3.64
CA TYR A 91 -3.88 4.08 -4.51
C TYR A 91 -2.73 3.46 -3.71
N PHE A 92 -2.36 4.09 -2.61
CA PHE A 92 -1.26 3.61 -1.75
C PHE A 92 -1.61 2.34 -0.98
N MET A 93 -2.86 2.21 -0.53
CA MET A 93 -3.32 0.99 0.12
C MET A 93 -3.31 -0.20 -0.83
N SER A 94 -3.76 -0.01 -2.08
CA SER A 94 -3.72 -1.05 -3.11
C SER A 94 -2.29 -1.45 -3.48
N GLY A 95 -1.41 -0.47 -3.69
CA GLY A 95 -0.02 -0.70 -4.10
C GLY A 95 0.92 -1.16 -2.99
N ASN A 96 0.69 -0.74 -1.75
CA ASN A 96 1.62 -1.02 -0.66
C ASN A 96 1.06 -1.96 0.41
N ILE A 97 -0.21 -1.80 0.83
CA ILE A 97 -0.78 -2.67 1.88
C ILE A 97 -1.30 -3.99 1.29
N LEU A 98 -2.02 -3.94 0.16
CA LEU A 98 -2.37 -5.15 -0.59
C LEU A 98 -1.21 -5.63 -1.46
N GLY A 99 -0.28 -4.73 -1.80
CA GLY A 99 0.93 -5.07 -2.52
C GLY A 99 0.75 -5.34 -4.01
N VAL A 100 -0.32 -4.85 -4.64
CA VAL A 100 -0.59 -5.08 -6.06
C VAL A 100 -0.19 -3.85 -6.87
N LYS A 101 0.84 -4.01 -7.72
CA LYS A 101 1.36 -2.94 -8.57
C LYS A 101 1.40 -3.35 -10.04
N PRO A 102 1.29 -2.40 -10.98
CA PRO A 102 1.60 -2.69 -12.37
C PRO A 102 3.13 -2.85 -12.52
N GLY A 103 3.59 -4.05 -12.84
CA GLY A 103 4.98 -4.29 -13.23
C GLY A 103 5.27 -3.73 -14.62
N ILE A 104 4.27 -3.80 -15.51
CA ILE A 104 4.25 -3.14 -16.81
C ILE A 104 2.93 -2.37 -16.93
N ALA A 105 2.97 -1.21 -17.56
CA ALA A 105 1.82 -0.35 -17.75
C ALA A 105 0.58 -1.11 -18.29
N GLY A 106 -0.59 -0.81 -17.73
CA GLY A 106 -1.84 -1.49 -18.04
C GLY A 106 -1.95 -2.91 -17.50
N TYR A 107 -1.17 -3.23 -16.45
CA TYR A 107 -1.14 -4.57 -15.84
C TYR A 107 -0.83 -5.71 -16.82
N LYS A 108 -0.05 -5.45 -17.87
CA LYS A 108 0.48 -6.51 -18.75
C LYS A 108 1.36 -7.50 -17.98
N GLU A 109 2.02 -7.04 -16.94
CA GLU A 109 2.61 -7.83 -15.87
C GLU A 109 2.12 -7.24 -14.55
N ILE A 110 1.73 -8.11 -13.61
CA ILE A 110 1.31 -7.72 -12.27
C ILE A 110 2.47 -8.01 -11.32
N GLU A 111 2.89 -7.01 -10.55
CA GLU A 111 3.80 -7.26 -9.42
C GLU A 111 2.99 -7.40 -8.13
N ILE A 112 3.32 -8.44 -7.36
CA ILE A 112 2.79 -8.68 -6.02
C ILE A 112 3.94 -8.52 -5.03
N LEU A 113 3.83 -7.52 -4.18
CA LEU A 113 4.79 -7.23 -3.10
C LEU A 113 4.12 -7.56 -1.75
N PRO A 114 4.34 -8.73 -1.18
CA PRO A 114 3.80 -9.07 0.13
C PRO A 114 4.18 -8.00 1.16
N PHE A 115 3.18 -7.49 1.86
CA PHE A 115 3.36 -6.47 2.88
C PHE A 115 3.61 -7.11 4.24
N VAL A 116 4.61 -6.63 4.94
CA VAL A 116 4.92 -7.04 6.32
C VAL A 116 5.07 -5.80 7.18
N ASN A 117 4.28 -5.75 8.24
CA ASN A 117 4.34 -4.66 9.20
C ASN A 117 3.89 -5.13 10.59
N GLU A 118 4.56 -4.67 11.64
CA GLU A 118 4.24 -5.09 13.00
C GLU A 118 2.91 -4.54 13.52
N ASN A 119 2.47 -3.40 13.01
CA ASN A 119 1.31 -2.64 13.52
C ASN A 119 0.00 -2.99 12.81
N ILE A 120 0.05 -3.61 11.63
CA ILE A 120 -1.15 -4.03 10.89
C ILE A 120 -1.29 -5.54 11.04
N GLN A 121 -2.48 -5.99 11.46
CA GLN A 121 -2.73 -7.39 11.72
C GLN A 121 -3.27 -8.12 10.50
N TRP A 122 -3.99 -7.45 9.63
CA TRP A 122 -4.57 -8.02 8.42
C TRP A 122 -4.92 -6.95 7.39
N ALA A 123 -5.01 -7.36 6.14
CA ALA A 123 -5.68 -6.59 5.11
C ALA A 123 -6.33 -7.51 4.09
N LYS A 124 -7.48 -7.05 3.56
CA LYS A 124 -8.23 -7.77 2.53
C LYS A 124 -8.77 -6.77 1.52
N GLY A 125 -8.66 -7.13 0.25
CA GLY A 125 -9.21 -6.29 -0.82
C GLY A 125 -9.07 -6.92 -2.20
N ARG A 126 -9.65 -6.23 -3.17
CA ARG A 126 -9.54 -6.56 -4.59
C ARG A 126 -9.04 -5.33 -5.35
N VAL A 127 -7.99 -5.50 -6.12
CA VAL A 127 -7.42 -4.44 -6.97
C VAL A 127 -7.90 -4.65 -8.40
N PRO A 128 -8.70 -3.73 -8.96
CA PRO A 128 -9.21 -3.86 -10.31
C PRO A 128 -8.08 -3.70 -11.33
N LEU A 129 -8.10 -4.55 -12.37
CA LEU A 129 -7.19 -4.50 -13.51
C LEU A 129 -7.88 -3.90 -14.73
N LYS A 130 -9.07 -4.39 -15.03
CA LYS A 130 -10.03 -3.92 -16.04
C LYS A 130 -11.43 -4.39 -15.64
N PRO A 131 -12.51 -3.93 -16.27
CA PRO A 131 -13.85 -4.39 -15.97
C PRO A 131 -13.95 -5.93 -15.93
N GLY A 132 -14.50 -6.44 -14.83
CA GLY A 132 -14.67 -7.88 -14.59
C GLY A 132 -13.41 -8.64 -14.12
N HIS A 133 -12.26 -8.02 -14.05
CA HIS A 133 -11.00 -8.66 -13.63
C HIS A 133 -10.35 -7.91 -12.49
N SER A 134 -10.01 -8.61 -11.42
CA SER A 134 -9.31 -8.03 -10.26
C SER A 134 -8.38 -9.06 -9.62
N VAL A 135 -7.31 -8.60 -9.03
CA VAL A 135 -6.46 -9.39 -8.13
C VAL A 135 -7.09 -9.36 -6.74
N GLY A 136 -7.30 -10.53 -6.14
CA GLY A 136 -7.73 -10.66 -4.75
C GLY A 136 -6.54 -10.86 -3.84
N ILE A 137 -6.48 -10.11 -2.76
CA ILE A 137 -5.48 -10.26 -1.69
C ILE A 137 -6.21 -10.37 -0.36
N ASN A 138 -5.80 -11.33 0.43
CA ASN A 138 -6.15 -11.42 1.85
C ASN A 138 -4.91 -11.89 2.60
N TRP A 139 -4.46 -11.12 3.57
CA TRP A 139 -3.35 -11.53 4.42
C TRP A 139 -3.64 -11.25 5.88
N GLU A 140 -3.08 -12.08 6.73
CA GLU A 140 -3.23 -12.03 8.17
C GLU A 140 -1.93 -12.41 8.86
N LYS A 141 -1.61 -11.67 9.90
CA LYS A 141 -0.52 -11.97 10.82
C LYS A 141 -1.01 -12.94 11.90
N GLN A 142 -0.59 -14.18 11.84
CA GLN A 142 -0.97 -15.22 12.81
C GLN A 142 -0.29 -15.02 14.17
N ASN A 143 0.98 -14.60 14.14
CA ASN A 143 1.78 -14.26 15.32
C ASN A 143 2.97 -13.39 14.89
N LYS A 144 3.91 -13.10 15.81
CA LYS A 144 5.07 -12.24 15.51
C LYS A 144 5.95 -12.75 14.35
N LEU A 145 5.86 -14.02 14.02
CA LEU A 145 6.78 -14.72 13.14
C LEU A 145 6.12 -15.31 11.89
N LYS A 146 4.78 -15.27 11.81
CA LYS A 146 4.04 -15.94 10.74
C LYS A 146 3.00 -15.04 10.10
N TYR A 147 3.07 -14.94 8.78
CA TYR A 147 2.05 -14.31 7.93
C TYR A 147 1.52 -15.32 6.92
N ILE A 148 0.22 -15.31 6.74
CA ILE A 148 -0.47 -16.09 5.71
C ILE A 148 -1.11 -15.12 4.72
N TYR A 149 -0.86 -15.36 3.44
CA TYR A 149 -1.45 -14.62 2.33
C TYR A 149 -2.28 -15.54 1.48
N THR A 150 -3.48 -15.12 1.11
CA THR A 150 -4.23 -15.70 -0.01
C THR A 150 -4.18 -14.72 -1.16
N LEU A 151 -3.71 -15.20 -2.31
CA LEU A 151 -3.57 -14.45 -3.55
C LEU A 151 -4.44 -15.09 -4.61
N GLU A 152 -5.33 -14.33 -5.24
CA GLU A 152 -6.16 -14.74 -6.36
C GLU A 152 -5.77 -13.95 -7.61
N ILE A 153 -5.20 -14.63 -8.61
CA ILE A 153 -4.86 -14.06 -9.91
C ILE A 153 -5.95 -14.46 -10.90
N PRO A 154 -6.62 -13.50 -11.55
CA PRO A 154 -7.70 -13.79 -12.49
C PRO A 154 -7.20 -14.49 -13.76
N ASP A 155 -8.11 -15.16 -14.46
CA ASP A 155 -7.81 -15.85 -15.69
C ASP A 155 -7.16 -14.96 -16.75
N ASN A 156 -6.25 -15.53 -17.52
CA ASN A 156 -5.46 -14.86 -18.56
C ASN A 156 -4.45 -13.81 -18.05
N TYR A 157 -4.18 -13.78 -16.74
CA TYR A 157 -3.13 -12.93 -16.16
C TYR A 157 -1.99 -13.76 -15.59
N LYS A 158 -0.83 -13.13 -15.50
CA LYS A 158 0.35 -13.64 -14.82
C LYS A 158 0.82 -12.58 -13.83
N ALA A 159 1.37 -13.01 -12.71
CA ALA A 159 1.96 -12.12 -11.73
C ALA A 159 3.37 -12.57 -11.38
N VAL A 160 4.17 -11.60 -10.95
CA VAL A 160 5.49 -11.85 -10.37
C VAL A 160 5.44 -11.41 -8.91
N MET A 161 5.57 -12.37 -8.01
CA MET A 161 5.78 -12.05 -6.60
C MET A 161 7.21 -11.58 -6.41
N VAL A 162 7.35 -10.39 -5.85
CA VAL A 162 8.61 -9.78 -5.48
C VAL A 162 8.76 -9.89 -3.97
N ILE A 163 9.70 -10.71 -3.53
CA ILE A 163 9.88 -10.99 -2.11
C ILE A 163 10.58 -9.81 -1.43
N PRO A 164 10.01 -9.23 -0.37
CA PRO A 164 10.62 -8.15 0.38
C PRO A 164 12.02 -8.49 0.91
N ASN A 165 12.90 -7.51 0.96
CA ASN A 165 14.31 -7.73 1.36
C ASN A 165 14.44 -8.38 2.75
N ASP A 166 13.59 -8.01 3.68
CA ASP A 166 13.54 -8.54 5.05
C ASP A 166 13.13 -10.03 5.08
N MET A 167 12.44 -10.50 4.04
CA MET A 167 11.97 -11.87 3.88
C MET A 167 12.89 -12.75 3.03
N ILE A 168 13.74 -12.15 2.17
CA ILE A 168 14.62 -12.90 1.26
C ILE A 168 15.47 -13.93 1.99
N ASN A 169 15.92 -13.61 3.20
CA ASN A 169 16.81 -14.46 3.99
C ASN A 169 16.08 -15.56 4.80
N LYS A 170 14.77 -15.69 4.68
CA LYS A 170 13.97 -16.55 5.56
C LYS A 170 13.36 -17.78 4.88
N GLY A 171 13.26 -17.80 3.58
CA GLY A 171 12.54 -18.85 2.85
C GLY A 171 11.02 -18.75 3.10
N PHE A 172 10.24 -19.32 2.21
CA PHE A 172 8.78 -19.27 2.28
C PHE A 172 8.16 -20.44 1.50
N LYS A 173 6.84 -20.60 1.63
CA LYS A 173 6.08 -21.57 0.85
C LYS A 173 5.03 -20.86 -0.01
N ILE A 174 4.76 -21.45 -1.18
CA ILE A 174 3.59 -21.15 -1.99
C ILE A 174 2.84 -22.47 -2.16
N ASN A 175 1.65 -22.55 -1.61
CA ASN A 175 0.92 -23.80 -1.46
C ASN A 175 1.82 -24.85 -0.77
N THR A 176 2.05 -25.98 -1.40
CA THR A 176 2.93 -27.05 -0.87
C THR A 176 4.40 -26.91 -1.25
N LYS A 177 4.74 -25.98 -2.16
CA LYS A 177 6.11 -25.83 -2.67
C LYS A 177 6.93 -24.89 -1.80
N SER A 178 8.06 -25.36 -1.29
CA SER A 178 9.03 -24.55 -0.55
C SER A 178 9.98 -23.82 -1.48
N TYR A 179 10.29 -22.58 -1.13
CA TYR A 179 11.27 -21.73 -1.81
C TYR A 179 12.42 -21.42 -0.87
N PRO A 180 13.68 -21.59 -1.32
CA PRO A 180 14.85 -21.41 -0.46
C PRO A 180 15.09 -19.92 -0.17
N LYS A 181 15.89 -19.71 0.88
CA LYS A 181 16.50 -18.40 1.16
C LYS A 181 17.20 -17.85 -0.08
N GLY A 182 17.13 -16.56 -0.30
CA GLY A 182 17.71 -15.90 -1.47
C GLY A 182 16.76 -15.79 -2.66
N THR A 183 15.59 -16.43 -2.62
CA THR A 183 14.58 -16.30 -3.70
C THR A 183 14.00 -14.88 -3.68
N LYS A 184 14.19 -14.15 -4.78
CA LYS A 184 13.77 -12.74 -4.88
C LYS A 184 12.46 -12.56 -5.66
N ARG A 185 12.22 -13.39 -6.65
CA ARG A 185 11.06 -13.27 -7.56
C ARG A 185 10.51 -14.66 -7.89
N VAL A 186 9.18 -14.79 -7.91
CA VAL A 186 8.50 -16.01 -8.29
C VAL A 186 7.37 -15.68 -9.25
N GLN A 187 7.39 -16.26 -10.43
CA GLN A 187 6.29 -16.13 -11.38
C GLN A 187 5.15 -17.07 -10.99
N VAL A 188 3.93 -16.57 -11.02
CA VAL A 188 2.68 -17.31 -10.83
C VAL A 188 1.71 -17.03 -11.97
N ASN A 189 0.92 -18.04 -12.36
CA ASN A 189 -0.11 -17.90 -13.38
C ASN A 189 -1.46 -17.53 -12.73
N SER A 190 -2.55 -17.54 -13.52
CA SER A 190 -3.91 -17.49 -12.98
C SER A 190 -4.14 -18.61 -11.97
N GLY A 191 -4.91 -18.33 -10.92
CA GLY A 191 -5.21 -19.30 -9.88
C GLY A 191 -5.23 -18.70 -8.48
N ILE A 192 -5.44 -19.56 -7.49
CA ILE A 192 -5.44 -19.20 -6.07
C ILE A 192 -4.20 -19.79 -5.42
N TYR A 193 -3.50 -18.97 -4.66
CA TYR A 193 -2.25 -19.32 -4.00
C TYR A 193 -2.32 -18.94 -2.52
N GLU A 194 -1.80 -19.83 -1.68
CA GLU A 194 -1.51 -19.53 -0.29
C GLU A 194 0.01 -19.38 -0.12
N LEU A 195 0.41 -18.25 0.48
CA LEU A 195 1.81 -17.98 0.80
C LEU A 195 1.97 -18.01 2.31
N GLU A 196 2.98 -18.70 2.76
CA GLU A 196 3.34 -18.80 4.15
C GLU A 196 4.78 -18.30 4.35
N PHE A 197 4.92 -17.24 5.15
CA PHE A 197 6.21 -16.72 5.60
C PHE A 197 6.37 -17.05 7.08
N ASN A 198 7.45 -17.74 7.43
CA ASN A 198 7.77 -18.12 8.79
C ASN A 198 9.04 -17.41 9.27
N ASP A 199 9.13 -17.16 10.57
CA ASP A 199 10.31 -16.55 11.22
C ASP A 199 10.66 -15.15 10.68
N LEU A 200 9.66 -14.26 10.63
CA LEU A 200 9.84 -12.84 10.30
C LEU A 200 10.40 -12.03 11.47
#